data_8029e9e007ef880ea9ef241a1c2344c0
#
_entry.id   8029e9e007ef880ea9ef241a1c2344c0
#
_cell.length_a   1.000
_cell.length_b   1.000
_cell.length_c   1.000
_cell.angle_alpha   90.00
_cell.angle_beta   90.00
_cell.angle_gamma   90.00
#
_symmetry.space_group_name_H-M   'P 1'
#
loop_
_entity.id
_entity.type
_entity.pdbx_description
1 polymer ?
#
loop_
_entity_poly.entity_id
_entity_poly.type
_entity_poly.pdbx_seq_one_letter_code
_entity_poly.pdbx_strand_id
1 'polypeptide(L)'
;MVIIGVALLLEFCWLAGIMMQLNEKSVYINYAVTILSLIAVLSIINNPKMNPGYKLMWAVCILALPVTGICLYGILGHSSVARKFRTHYDTVLLSQGGVLGEEEETRKKLEKENILAAGQSSYLTNYAHYPVYENTETEYYPLGDVWFEHFIEELKKAEHYIFMEYFIISEGYLWDTVLEILKEKAAAGVDVRVIYDDFGCVTTLPYQYYKSLQQMGIKCAAFNQFRPVLNVILNN
;
A
#
# COMPACT_ATOMS: atom_id res chain seq x y z
N MET A 1 5.45 -15.55 10.80
CA MET A 1 5.32 -16.20 12.13
C MET A 1 6.58 -16.97 12.50
N VAL A 2 7.08 -17.95 11.69
CA VAL A 2 8.27 -18.77 12.05
C VAL A 2 9.53 -17.91 12.25
N ILE A 3 9.82 -16.96 11.38
CA ILE A 3 11.02 -16.09 11.46
C ILE A 3 11.01 -15.25 12.72
N ILE A 4 9.87 -14.67 13.08
CA ILE A 4 9.72 -13.87 14.32
C ILE A 4 9.91 -14.76 15.55
N GLY A 5 9.34 -15.98 15.54
CA GLY A 5 9.51 -16.94 16.62
C GLY A 5 10.97 -17.35 16.83
N VAL A 6 11.70 -17.61 15.74
CA VAL A 6 13.14 -17.91 15.78
C VAL A 6 13.96 -16.72 16.30
N ALA A 7 13.66 -15.50 15.84
CA ALA A 7 14.36 -14.30 16.29
C ALA A 7 14.13 -14.03 17.79
N LEU A 8 12.90 -14.19 18.29
CA LEU A 8 12.58 -14.08 19.73
C LEU A 8 13.25 -15.18 20.57
N LEU A 9 13.35 -16.40 20.03
CA LEU A 9 14.06 -17.49 20.68
C LEU A 9 15.56 -17.17 20.81
N LEU A 10 16.17 -16.64 19.75
CA LEU A 10 17.57 -16.21 19.78
C LEU A 10 17.80 -15.08 20.79
N GLU A 11 16.87 -14.11 20.89
CA GLU A 11 16.91 -13.04 21.89
C GLU A 11 16.81 -13.61 23.30
N PHE A 12 15.87 -14.53 23.54
CA PHE A 12 15.73 -15.19 24.84
C PHE A 12 16.99 -15.96 25.23
N CYS A 13 17.59 -16.73 24.29
CA CYS A 13 18.84 -17.44 24.52
C CYS A 13 19.99 -16.48 24.82
N TRP A 14 20.04 -15.33 24.13
CA TRP A 14 21.05 -14.30 24.39
C TRP A 14 20.89 -13.66 25.79
N LEU A 15 19.66 -13.29 26.20
CA LEU A 15 19.36 -12.78 27.50
C LEU A 15 19.66 -13.80 28.63
N ALA A 16 19.26 -15.05 28.42
CA ALA A 16 19.56 -16.13 29.35
C ALA A 16 21.08 -16.35 29.51
N GLY A 17 21.84 -16.29 28.40
CA GLY A 17 23.28 -16.37 28.39
C GLY A 17 23.96 -15.24 29.21
N ILE A 18 23.41 -14.01 29.13
CA ILE A 18 23.86 -12.88 29.93
C ILE A 18 23.58 -13.13 31.44
N MET A 19 22.34 -13.55 31.75
CA MET A 19 21.91 -13.76 33.16
C MET A 19 22.65 -14.90 33.84
N MET A 20 23.04 -15.94 33.09
CA MET A 20 23.70 -17.12 33.65
C MET A 20 25.24 -16.95 33.79
N GLN A 21 25.83 -15.83 33.37
CA GLN A 21 27.27 -15.53 33.42
C GLN A 21 28.15 -16.71 32.95
N LEU A 22 27.73 -17.40 31.91
CA LEU A 22 28.21 -18.74 31.56
C LEU A 22 29.66 -18.82 31.10
N ASN A 23 30.41 -17.71 30.95
CA ASN A 23 31.88 -17.75 30.75
C ASN A 23 32.43 -16.35 30.39
N GLU A 24 33.74 -16.12 30.55
CA GLU A 24 34.42 -14.91 30.10
C GLU A 24 34.17 -14.61 28.61
N LYS A 25 33.93 -15.63 27.78
CA LYS A 25 33.55 -15.50 26.36
C LYS A 25 32.20 -14.83 26.14
N SER A 26 31.23 -14.93 27.05
CA SER A 26 29.92 -14.29 26.92
C SER A 26 30.01 -12.76 26.99
N VAL A 27 30.98 -12.23 27.72
CA VAL A 27 31.25 -10.79 27.81
C VAL A 27 31.67 -10.23 26.43
N TYR A 28 32.57 -10.92 25.73
CA TYR A 28 33.01 -10.50 24.41
C TYR A 28 31.87 -10.57 23.36
N ILE A 29 31.00 -11.57 23.44
CA ILE A 29 29.82 -11.68 22.56
C ILE A 29 28.87 -10.51 22.81
N ASN A 30 28.64 -10.14 24.08
CA ASN A 30 27.77 -8.99 24.41
C ASN A 30 28.34 -7.68 23.86
N TYR A 31 29.64 -7.43 24.05
CA TYR A 31 30.27 -6.25 23.45
C TYR A 31 30.17 -6.25 21.92
N ALA A 32 30.38 -7.38 21.26
CA ALA A 32 30.26 -7.49 19.82
C ALA A 32 28.84 -7.19 19.33
N VAL A 33 27.80 -7.73 19.99
CA VAL A 33 26.39 -7.47 19.68
C VAL A 33 26.03 -6.00 19.90
N THR A 34 26.49 -5.40 21.02
CA THR A 34 26.25 -3.99 21.32
C THR A 34 26.90 -3.08 20.27
N ILE A 35 28.16 -3.33 19.92
CA ILE A 35 28.87 -2.57 18.89
C ILE A 35 28.17 -2.70 17.55
N LEU A 36 27.74 -3.91 17.17
CA LEU A 36 27.01 -4.15 15.93
C LEU A 36 25.66 -3.39 15.91
N SER A 37 24.95 -3.37 17.03
CA SER A 37 23.70 -2.61 17.20
C SER A 37 23.92 -1.11 17.01
N LEU A 38 24.96 -0.56 17.61
CA LEU A 38 25.31 0.86 17.46
C LEU A 38 25.67 1.19 16.01
N ILE A 39 26.46 0.35 15.35
CA ILE A 39 26.80 0.54 13.92
C ILE A 39 25.55 0.49 13.05
N ALA A 40 24.64 -0.46 13.30
CA ALA A 40 23.38 -0.57 12.58
C ALA A 40 22.52 0.69 12.76
N VAL A 41 22.35 1.16 14.00
CA VAL A 41 21.58 2.37 14.30
C VAL A 41 22.21 3.61 13.65
N LEU A 42 23.52 3.78 13.72
CA LEU A 42 24.21 4.89 13.05
C LEU A 42 24.05 4.85 11.53
N SER A 43 24.10 3.64 10.94
CA SER A 43 23.84 3.46 9.52
C SER A 43 22.42 3.86 9.11
N ILE A 44 21.42 3.51 9.95
CA ILE A 44 20.01 3.87 9.74
C ILE A 44 19.82 5.39 9.84
N ILE A 45 20.37 6.01 10.88
CA ILE A 45 20.24 7.46 11.09
C ILE A 45 20.85 8.24 9.92
N ASN A 46 22.00 7.81 9.42
CA ASN A 46 22.70 8.45 8.32
C ASN A 46 22.07 8.16 6.93
N ASN A 47 21.08 7.32 6.80
CA ASN A 47 20.44 7.04 5.52
C ASN A 47 19.51 8.19 5.10
N PRO A 48 19.85 9.04 4.09
CA PRO A 48 19.03 10.19 3.71
C PRO A 48 17.71 9.80 3.05
N LYS A 49 17.59 8.56 2.56
CA LYS A 49 16.42 8.08 1.81
C LYS A 49 15.33 7.50 2.71
N MET A 50 15.61 7.29 3.99
CA MET A 50 14.66 6.70 4.93
C MET A 50 13.86 7.79 5.67
N ASN A 51 12.54 7.58 5.76
CA ASN A 51 11.67 8.47 6.53
C ASN A 51 12.10 8.52 8.02
N PRO A 52 12.14 9.72 8.65
CA PRO A 52 12.54 9.88 10.05
C PRO A 52 11.76 9.00 11.03
N GLY A 53 10.46 8.78 10.82
CA GLY A 53 9.64 7.90 11.66
C GLY A 53 10.13 6.45 11.64
N TYR A 54 10.48 5.92 10.48
CA TYR A 54 11.05 4.57 10.36
C TYR A 54 12.46 4.47 10.96
N LYS A 55 13.28 5.51 10.83
CA LYS A 55 14.60 5.56 11.50
C LYS A 55 14.45 5.41 13.00
N LEU A 56 13.54 6.18 13.60
CA LEU A 56 13.28 6.13 15.04
C LEU A 56 12.76 4.75 15.46
N MET A 57 11.77 4.22 14.75
CA MET A 57 11.21 2.89 15.03
C MET A 57 12.29 1.80 15.02
N TRP A 58 13.10 1.74 13.96
CA TRP A 58 14.16 0.74 13.86
C TRP A 58 15.27 0.94 14.90
N ALA A 59 15.65 2.18 15.20
CA ALA A 59 16.64 2.46 16.24
C ALA A 59 16.15 1.98 17.60
N VAL A 60 14.89 2.23 17.97
CA VAL A 60 14.29 1.73 19.22
C VAL A 60 14.24 0.20 19.22
N CYS A 61 13.80 -0.43 18.13
CA CYS A 61 13.75 -1.90 18.06
C CYS A 61 15.14 -2.55 18.21
N ILE A 62 16.17 -2.00 17.55
CA ILE A 62 17.53 -2.55 17.61
C ILE A 62 18.16 -2.32 18.97
N LEU A 63 17.93 -1.17 19.63
CA LEU A 63 18.50 -0.89 20.94
C LEU A 63 17.79 -1.65 22.06
N ALA A 64 16.47 -1.86 21.94
CA ALA A 64 15.69 -2.61 22.93
C ALA A 64 15.91 -4.12 22.82
N LEU A 65 16.02 -4.65 21.60
CA LEU A 65 16.18 -6.08 21.30
C LEU A 65 17.33 -6.26 20.28
N PRO A 66 18.59 -6.22 20.72
CA PRO A 66 19.73 -6.11 19.81
C PRO A 66 19.82 -7.23 18.77
N VAL A 67 19.67 -8.49 19.17
CA VAL A 67 19.77 -9.63 18.26
C VAL A 67 18.54 -9.69 17.34
N THR A 68 17.35 -9.66 17.93
CA THR A 68 16.07 -9.69 17.18
C THR A 68 15.92 -8.47 16.27
N GLY A 69 16.22 -7.28 16.78
CA GLY A 69 16.11 -6.03 16.03
C GLY A 69 17.02 -5.97 14.81
N ILE A 70 18.29 -6.41 14.94
CA ILE A 70 19.21 -6.49 13.80
C ILE A 70 18.72 -7.52 12.78
N CYS A 71 18.30 -8.70 13.22
CA CYS A 71 17.78 -9.73 12.33
C CYS A 71 16.51 -9.26 11.58
N LEU A 72 15.57 -8.66 12.29
CA LEU A 72 14.35 -8.11 11.68
C LEU A 72 14.68 -6.97 10.72
N TYR A 73 15.58 -6.06 11.10
CA TYR A 73 16.00 -4.99 10.20
C TYR A 73 16.70 -5.54 8.93
N GLY A 74 17.55 -6.55 9.07
CA GLY A 74 18.20 -7.19 7.93
C GLY A 74 17.20 -7.81 6.93
N ILE A 75 16.11 -8.38 7.45
CA ILE A 75 15.07 -9.03 6.64
C ILE A 75 14.04 -8.03 6.11
N LEU A 76 13.56 -7.12 6.95
CA LEU A 76 12.43 -6.25 6.66
C LEU A 76 12.84 -4.81 6.31
N GLY A 77 13.95 -4.32 6.87
CA GLY A 77 14.42 -2.94 6.69
C GLY A 77 15.09 -2.65 5.36
N HIS A 78 15.55 -3.68 4.64
CA HIS A 78 16.17 -3.57 3.32
C HIS A 78 15.26 -4.13 2.23
N SER A 79 14.31 -3.35 1.75
CA SER A 79 13.42 -3.83 0.71
C SER A 79 14.04 -3.75 -0.69
N SER A 80 14.86 -4.73 -1.04
CA SER A 80 15.23 -4.98 -2.44
C SER A 80 14.00 -5.30 -3.31
N VAL A 81 12.97 -5.84 -2.68
CA VAL A 81 11.71 -6.20 -3.31
C VAL A 81 10.85 -4.95 -3.56
N ALA A 82 10.76 -4.02 -2.60
CA ALA A 82 10.11 -2.73 -2.81
C ALA A 82 10.80 -1.92 -3.91
N ARG A 83 12.12 -2.08 -4.09
CA ARG A 83 12.85 -1.45 -5.19
C ARG A 83 12.40 -2.00 -6.55
N LYS A 84 12.27 -3.33 -6.70
CA LYS A 84 11.76 -3.95 -7.94
C LYS A 84 10.32 -3.52 -8.24
N PHE A 85 9.48 -3.49 -7.21
CA PHE A 85 8.10 -3.03 -7.36
C PHE A 85 8.04 -1.57 -7.78
N ARG A 86 8.81 -0.70 -7.14
CA ARG A 86 8.91 0.73 -7.49
C ARG A 86 9.42 0.92 -8.92
N THR A 87 10.48 0.21 -9.32
CA THR A 87 11.00 0.29 -10.69
C THR A 87 9.95 -0.16 -11.72
N HIS A 88 9.20 -1.21 -11.43
CA HIS A 88 8.10 -1.65 -12.29
C HIS A 88 6.99 -0.61 -12.35
N TYR A 89 6.57 -0.07 -11.21
CA TYR A 89 5.58 1.01 -11.12
C TYR A 89 6.02 2.26 -11.89
N ASP A 90 7.27 2.70 -11.70
CA ASP A 90 7.85 3.83 -12.43
C ASP A 90 7.86 3.58 -13.95
N THR A 91 8.16 2.34 -14.37
CA THR A 91 8.12 1.95 -15.79
C THR A 91 6.70 2.05 -16.36
N VAL A 92 5.69 1.60 -15.61
CA VAL A 92 4.28 1.70 -16.01
C VAL A 92 3.85 3.15 -16.09
N LEU A 93 4.16 3.97 -15.08
CA LEU A 93 3.86 5.41 -15.09
C LEU A 93 4.50 6.13 -16.29
N LEU A 94 5.76 5.85 -16.57
CA LEU A 94 6.47 6.45 -17.71
C LEU A 94 5.89 6.00 -19.04
N SER A 95 5.44 4.75 -19.15
CA SER A 95 4.80 4.24 -20.37
C SER A 95 3.42 4.84 -20.62
N GLN A 96 2.76 5.31 -19.55
CA GLN A 96 1.46 5.99 -19.61
C GLN A 96 1.59 7.52 -19.58
N GLY A 97 2.80 8.04 -19.43
CA GLY A 97 3.08 9.47 -19.49
C GLY A 97 2.59 10.06 -20.81
N GLY A 98 1.67 11.03 -20.73
CA GLY A 98 1.04 11.67 -21.89
C GLY A 98 -0.34 11.12 -22.26
N VAL A 99 -0.85 10.08 -21.60
CA VAL A 99 -2.26 9.62 -21.76
C VAL A 99 -3.21 10.71 -21.24
N LEU A 100 -2.83 11.38 -20.14
CA LEU A 100 -3.53 12.54 -19.63
C LEU A 100 -2.89 13.79 -20.23
N GLY A 101 -3.56 14.39 -21.24
CA GLY A 101 -3.11 15.65 -21.84
C GLY A 101 -3.21 16.81 -20.86
N GLU A 102 -2.21 17.68 -20.81
CA GLU A 102 -2.28 18.91 -20.02
C GLU A 102 -3.05 19.98 -20.81
N GLU A 103 -4.06 20.61 -20.16
CA GLU A 103 -4.74 21.78 -20.68
C GLU A 103 -4.02 23.06 -20.24
N GLU A 104 -3.14 23.55 -21.09
CA GLU A 104 -2.29 24.70 -20.78
C GLU A 104 -3.11 25.98 -20.45
N GLU A 105 -4.28 26.14 -21.08
CA GLU A 105 -5.17 27.27 -20.79
C GLU A 105 -5.73 27.21 -19.37
N THR A 106 -6.20 26.02 -18.95
CA THR A 106 -6.70 25.79 -17.58
C THR A 106 -5.59 26.06 -16.55
N ARG A 107 -4.36 25.62 -16.81
CA ARG A 107 -3.21 25.89 -15.97
C ARG A 107 -2.92 27.39 -15.86
N LYS A 108 -2.88 28.11 -16.97
CA LYS A 108 -2.66 29.58 -17.00
C LYS A 108 -3.78 30.34 -16.30
N LYS A 109 -5.02 29.88 -16.40
CA LYS A 109 -6.16 30.47 -15.68
C LYS A 109 -5.99 30.28 -14.18
N LEU A 110 -5.66 29.07 -13.72
CA LEU A 110 -5.40 28.79 -12.31
C LEU A 110 -4.25 29.61 -11.74
N GLU A 111 -3.16 29.83 -12.50
CA GLU A 111 -2.03 30.69 -12.11
C GLU A 111 -2.46 32.13 -11.84
N LYS A 112 -3.42 32.67 -12.61
CA LYS A 112 -3.96 34.01 -12.43
C LYS A 112 -4.92 34.12 -11.27
N GLU A 113 -5.74 33.09 -11.05
CA GLU A 113 -6.79 33.09 -10.04
C GLU A 113 -6.25 32.76 -8.64
N ASN A 114 -5.35 31.76 -8.56
CA ASN A 114 -4.81 31.30 -7.27
C ASN A 114 -3.42 30.70 -7.43
N ILE A 115 -2.40 31.50 -7.16
CA ILE A 115 -1.00 31.11 -7.31
C ILE A 115 -0.59 29.94 -6.39
N LEU A 116 -1.21 29.79 -5.21
CA LEU A 116 -0.92 28.67 -4.30
C LEU A 116 -1.47 27.38 -4.85
N ALA A 117 -2.71 27.38 -5.35
CA ALA A 117 -3.31 26.23 -6.00
C ALA A 117 -2.56 25.85 -7.28
N ALA A 118 -2.08 26.83 -8.05
CA ALA A 118 -1.25 26.62 -9.22
C ALA A 118 0.09 25.95 -8.87
N GLY A 119 0.71 26.35 -7.74
CA GLY A 119 1.93 25.68 -7.23
C GLY A 119 1.68 24.22 -6.86
N GLN A 120 0.58 23.91 -6.19
CA GLN A 120 0.19 22.53 -5.87
C GLN A 120 -0.12 21.72 -7.14
N SER A 121 -0.86 22.30 -8.08
CA SER A 121 -1.16 21.68 -9.38
C SER A 121 0.12 21.36 -10.15
N SER A 122 1.06 22.31 -10.23
CA SER A 122 2.36 22.10 -10.89
C SER A 122 3.16 20.97 -10.23
N TYR A 123 3.12 20.85 -8.89
CA TYR A 123 3.74 19.74 -8.20
C TYR A 123 3.10 18.40 -8.58
N LEU A 124 1.77 18.31 -8.58
CA LEU A 124 1.04 17.10 -8.95
C LEU A 124 1.30 16.71 -10.41
N THR A 125 1.31 17.68 -11.33
CA THR A 125 1.61 17.42 -12.74
C THR A 125 3.03 16.89 -12.94
N ASN A 126 4.03 17.51 -12.30
CA ASN A 126 5.43 17.15 -12.52
C ASN A 126 5.85 15.86 -11.83
N TYR A 127 5.28 15.52 -10.67
CA TYR A 127 5.73 14.38 -9.87
C TYR A 127 4.75 13.20 -9.86
N ALA A 128 3.47 13.47 -10.00
CA ALA A 128 2.43 12.43 -10.03
C ALA A 128 1.83 12.21 -11.44
N HIS A 129 2.16 13.09 -12.40
CA HIS A 129 1.65 13.07 -13.77
C HIS A 129 0.11 13.24 -13.86
N TYR A 130 -0.48 13.99 -12.92
CA TYR A 130 -1.88 14.34 -12.92
C TYR A 130 -2.05 15.85 -13.18
N PRO A 131 -2.36 16.25 -14.42
CA PRO A 131 -2.62 17.64 -14.77
C PRO A 131 -3.97 18.13 -14.22
N VAL A 132 -4.15 19.46 -14.19
CA VAL A 132 -5.40 20.07 -13.78
C VAL A 132 -6.38 20.12 -14.94
N TYR A 133 -7.66 19.89 -14.63
CA TYR A 133 -8.78 19.98 -15.57
C TYR A 133 -9.87 20.91 -15.02
N GLU A 134 -10.63 21.55 -15.89
CA GLU A 134 -11.74 22.44 -15.54
C GLU A 134 -13.12 21.81 -15.80
N ASN A 135 -13.20 20.77 -16.64
CA ASN A 135 -14.42 20.10 -17.08
C ASN A 135 -14.98 19.09 -16.05
N THR A 136 -14.94 19.45 -14.74
CA THR A 136 -15.32 18.55 -13.66
C THR A 136 -16.49 19.14 -12.88
N GLU A 137 -17.58 18.39 -12.79
CA GLU A 137 -18.69 18.66 -11.87
C GLU A 137 -18.52 17.84 -10.61
N THR A 138 -18.80 18.43 -9.46
CA THR A 138 -18.67 17.77 -8.16
C THR A 138 -19.94 17.90 -7.36
N GLU A 139 -20.34 16.82 -6.70
CA GLU A 139 -21.44 16.79 -5.77
C GLU A 139 -20.97 16.29 -4.41
N TYR A 140 -21.39 16.96 -3.36
CA TYR A 140 -21.02 16.63 -1.99
C TYR A 140 -22.17 15.96 -1.25
N TYR A 141 -21.90 14.82 -0.64
CA TYR A 141 -22.84 14.08 0.19
C TYR A 141 -22.38 14.09 1.65
N PRO A 142 -23.20 14.57 2.60
CA PRO A 142 -22.82 14.67 4.01
C PRO A 142 -22.71 13.31 4.71
N LEU A 143 -23.40 12.27 4.19
CA LEU A 143 -23.44 10.92 4.74
C LEU A 143 -23.35 9.89 3.63
N GLY A 144 -22.72 8.75 3.94
CA GLY A 144 -22.59 7.62 3.02
C GLY A 144 -23.92 7.01 2.58
N ASP A 145 -24.91 7.01 3.46
CA ASP A 145 -26.25 6.46 3.14
C ASP A 145 -26.92 7.25 2.02
N VAL A 146 -26.85 8.59 2.08
CA VAL A 146 -27.40 9.47 1.04
C VAL A 146 -26.63 9.30 -0.27
N TRP A 147 -25.31 9.22 -0.19
CA TRP A 147 -24.45 8.93 -1.35
C TRP A 147 -24.79 7.58 -2.00
N PHE A 148 -25.05 6.55 -1.18
CA PHE A 148 -25.29 5.20 -1.68
C PHE A 148 -26.53 5.09 -2.56
N GLU A 149 -27.62 5.78 -2.20
CA GLU A 149 -28.83 5.83 -3.04
C GLU A 149 -28.53 6.40 -4.43
N HIS A 150 -27.83 7.53 -4.50
CA HIS A 150 -27.41 8.12 -5.77
C HIS A 150 -26.44 7.23 -6.54
N PHE A 151 -25.49 6.61 -5.85
CA PHE A 151 -24.53 5.70 -6.47
C PHE A 151 -25.22 4.51 -7.15
N ILE A 152 -26.23 3.93 -6.51
CA ILE A 152 -27.04 2.84 -7.10
C ILE A 152 -27.81 3.32 -8.33
N GLU A 153 -28.35 4.53 -8.30
CA GLU A 153 -29.03 5.11 -9.47
C GLU A 153 -28.05 5.30 -10.65
N GLU A 154 -26.88 5.83 -10.40
CA GLU A 154 -25.85 6.01 -11.44
C GLU A 154 -25.36 4.69 -12.01
N LEU A 155 -25.16 3.66 -11.19
CA LEU A 155 -24.81 2.32 -11.66
C LEU A 155 -25.89 1.75 -12.61
N LYS A 156 -27.16 1.97 -12.29
CA LYS A 156 -28.30 1.52 -13.13
C LYS A 156 -28.37 2.28 -14.48
N LYS A 157 -27.90 3.51 -14.55
CA LYS A 157 -27.85 4.32 -15.78
C LYS A 157 -26.69 3.94 -16.71
N ALA A 158 -25.67 3.23 -16.22
CA ALA A 158 -24.50 2.90 -17.03
C ALA A 158 -24.86 2.06 -18.25
N GLU A 159 -24.45 2.49 -19.44
CA GLU A 159 -24.74 1.84 -20.73
C GLU A 159 -23.49 1.25 -21.39
N HIS A 160 -22.30 1.79 -21.13
CA HIS A 160 -21.08 1.43 -21.82
C HIS A 160 -20.07 0.69 -20.96
N TYR A 161 -19.75 1.26 -19.78
CA TYR A 161 -18.78 0.66 -18.87
C TYR A 161 -19.04 1.04 -17.41
N ILE A 162 -18.57 0.17 -16.50
CA ILE A 162 -18.48 0.41 -15.06
C ILE A 162 -17.09 -0.04 -14.60
N PHE A 163 -16.27 0.90 -14.12
CA PHE A 163 -14.94 0.62 -13.57
C PHE A 163 -14.92 0.96 -12.08
N MET A 164 -14.60 -0.03 -11.26
CA MET A 164 -14.61 0.11 -9.81
C MET A 164 -13.27 -0.33 -9.23
N GLU A 165 -12.75 0.48 -8.33
CA GLU A 165 -11.52 0.22 -7.59
C GLU A 165 -11.78 0.41 -6.10
N TYR A 166 -11.48 -0.64 -5.30
CA TYR A 166 -11.69 -0.63 -3.85
C TYR A 166 -10.47 -1.15 -3.11
N PHE A 167 -10.12 -0.46 -2.03
CA PHE A 167 -9.15 -0.97 -1.07
C PHE A 167 -9.74 -2.14 -0.27
N ILE A 168 -10.97 -1.99 0.24
CA ILE A 168 -11.67 -3.03 0.99
C ILE A 168 -13.08 -3.20 0.45
N ILE A 169 -13.42 -4.44 0.09
CA ILE A 169 -14.79 -4.90 -0.15
C ILE A 169 -15.16 -5.82 1.02
N SER A 170 -16.35 -5.66 1.54
CA SER A 170 -16.92 -6.56 2.56
C SER A 170 -18.28 -7.04 2.11
N GLU A 171 -18.55 -8.33 2.27
CA GLU A 171 -19.87 -8.90 2.04
C GLU A 171 -20.90 -8.25 2.98
N GLY A 172 -22.10 -8.04 2.50
CA GLY A 172 -23.20 -7.41 3.21
C GLY A 172 -24.06 -6.55 2.30
N TYR A 173 -25.10 -5.94 2.87
CA TYR A 173 -26.16 -5.25 2.14
C TYR A 173 -25.67 -4.30 1.03
N LEU A 174 -24.66 -3.47 1.33
CA LEU A 174 -24.16 -2.50 0.36
C LEU A 174 -23.50 -3.19 -0.84
N TRP A 175 -22.57 -4.12 -0.57
CA TRP A 175 -21.89 -4.82 -1.64
C TRP A 175 -22.80 -5.76 -2.40
N ASP A 176 -23.70 -6.48 -1.72
CA ASP A 176 -24.61 -7.41 -2.34
C ASP A 176 -25.56 -6.70 -3.31
N THR A 177 -26.05 -5.50 -2.92
CA THR A 177 -26.89 -4.66 -3.78
C THR A 177 -26.12 -4.21 -5.02
N VAL A 178 -24.87 -3.75 -4.87
CA VAL A 178 -24.00 -3.37 -5.98
C VAL A 178 -23.74 -4.55 -6.89
N LEU A 179 -23.38 -5.70 -6.32
CA LEU A 179 -23.03 -6.91 -7.05
C LEU A 179 -24.17 -7.40 -7.97
N GLU A 180 -25.42 -7.36 -7.49
CA GLU A 180 -26.56 -7.73 -8.34
C GLU A 180 -26.68 -6.81 -9.57
N ILE A 181 -26.51 -5.49 -9.39
CA ILE A 181 -26.53 -4.55 -10.52
C ILE A 181 -25.36 -4.82 -11.47
N LEU A 182 -24.15 -5.06 -10.94
CA LEU A 182 -22.99 -5.37 -11.77
C LEU A 182 -23.20 -6.62 -12.61
N LYS A 183 -23.84 -7.67 -12.06
CA LYS A 183 -24.19 -8.90 -12.77
C LYS A 183 -25.19 -8.64 -13.88
N GLU A 184 -26.24 -7.88 -13.60
CA GLU A 184 -27.25 -7.48 -14.61
C GLU A 184 -26.60 -6.68 -15.75
N LYS A 185 -25.74 -5.71 -15.42
CA LYS A 185 -25.04 -4.89 -16.41
C LYS A 185 -24.05 -5.68 -17.25
N ALA A 186 -23.28 -6.57 -16.63
CA ALA A 186 -22.37 -7.47 -17.35
C ALA A 186 -23.15 -8.40 -18.30
N ALA A 187 -24.28 -8.96 -17.87
CA ALA A 187 -25.15 -9.78 -18.72
C ALA A 187 -25.76 -8.97 -19.88
N ALA A 188 -26.02 -7.69 -19.70
CA ALA A 188 -26.50 -6.77 -20.73
C ALA A 188 -25.39 -6.29 -21.70
N GLY A 189 -24.13 -6.70 -21.51
CA GLY A 189 -23.01 -6.38 -22.38
C GLY A 189 -22.22 -5.12 -22.00
N VAL A 190 -22.51 -4.50 -20.86
CA VAL A 190 -21.71 -3.39 -20.30
C VAL A 190 -20.33 -3.91 -19.89
N ASP A 191 -19.27 -3.16 -20.18
CA ASP A 191 -17.90 -3.52 -19.76
C ASP A 191 -17.70 -3.26 -18.26
N VAL A 192 -17.97 -4.28 -17.43
CA VAL A 192 -17.85 -4.19 -15.98
C VAL A 192 -16.47 -4.68 -15.55
N ARG A 193 -15.70 -3.80 -14.90
CA ARG A 193 -14.38 -4.12 -14.35
C ARG A 193 -14.28 -3.74 -12.89
N VAL A 194 -13.75 -4.68 -12.07
CA VAL A 194 -13.54 -4.48 -10.64
C VAL A 194 -12.08 -4.79 -10.30
N ILE A 195 -11.44 -3.90 -9.58
CA ILE A 195 -10.14 -4.14 -8.95
C ILE A 195 -10.31 -3.95 -7.44
N TYR A 196 -9.79 -4.88 -6.66
CA TYR A 196 -9.74 -4.73 -5.20
C TYR A 196 -8.38 -5.15 -4.65
N ASP A 197 -7.99 -4.59 -3.49
CA ASP A 197 -6.77 -5.00 -2.79
C ASP A 197 -7.02 -6.29 -2.00
N ASP A 198 -6.34 -7.37 -2.40
CA ASP A 198 -6.54 -8.70 -1.79
C ASP A 198 -6.03 -8.74 -0.35
N PHE A 199 -4.97 -7.97 -0.04
CA PHE A 199 -4.48 -7.83 1.33
C PHE A 199 -5.47 -7.06 2.22
N GLY A 200 -6.06 -5.99 1.70
CA GLY A 200 -7.12 -5.24 2.38
C GLY A 200 -8.37 -6.08 2.63
N CYS A 201 -8.66 -7.03 1.73
CA CYS A 201 -9.85 -7.88 1.79
C CYS A 201 -9.63 -9.25 2.45
N VAL A 202 -8.44 -9.55 2.99
CA VAL A 202 -8.07 -10.88 3.51
C VAL A 202 -9.01 -11.43 4.60
N THR A 203 -9.67 -10.55 5.34
CA THR A 203 -10.61 -10.90 6.41
C THR A 203 -12.09 -10.68 6.05
N THR A 204 -12.36 -10.04 4.90
CA THR A 204 -13.71 -9.62 4.53
C THR A 204 -14.26 -10.34 3.31
N LEU A 205 -13.40 -10.96 2.50
CA LEU A 205 -13.78 -11.72 1.31
C LEU A 205 -13.25 -13.16 1.35
N PRO A 206 -13.93 -14.10 0.69
CA PRO A 206 -13.43 -15.46 0.47
C PRO A 206 -12.12 -15.48 -0.34
N TYR A 207 -11.30 -16.48 -0.09
CA TYR A 207 -10.06 -16.68 -0.85
C TYR A 207 -10.32 -16.78 -2.36
N GLN A 208 -9.58 -16.02 -3.16
CA GLN A 208 -9.72 -15.93 -4.61
C GLN A 208 -11.10 -15.44 -5.09
N TYR A 209 -11.73 -14.54 -4.35
CA TYR A 209 -13.03 -13.97 -4.67
C TYR A 209 -13.14 -13.41 -6.09
N TYR A 210 -12.05 -12.88 -6.65
CA TYR A 210 -11.99 -12.42 -8.05
C TYR A 210 -12.44 -13.48 -9.06
N LYS A 211 -12.21 -14.77 -8.79
CA LYS A 211 -12.67 -15.86 -9.65
C LYS A 211 -14.20 -16.01 -9.63
N SER A 212 -14.82 -15.80 -8.47
CA SER A 212 -16.28 -15.81 -8.36
C SER A 212 -16.89 -14.66 -9.16
N LEU A 213 -16.32 -13.47 -9.10
CA LEU A 213 -16.75 -12.33 -9.91
C LEU A 213 -16.58 -12.61 -11.42
N GLN A 214 -15.47 -13.22 -11.82
CA GLN A 214 -15.25 -13.62 -13.23
C GLN A 214 -16.29 -14.63 -13.73
N GLN A 215 -16.70 -15.57 -12.89
CA GLN A 215 -17.77 -16.53 -13.22
C GLN A 215 -19.13 -15.86 -13.42
N MET A 216 -19.34 -14.70 -12.80
CA MET A 216 -20.54 -13.86 -12.96
C MET A 216 -20.46 -12.92 -14.19
N GLY A 217 -19.43 -13.04 -15.02
CA GLY A 217 -19.23 -12.20 -16.21
C GLY A 217 -18.55 -10.86 -15.94
N ILE A 218 -18.14 -10.59 -14.69
CA ILE A 218 -17.46 -9.36 -14.28
C ILE A 218 -15.96 -9.53 -14.46
N LYS A 219 -15.30 -8.65 -15.22
CA LYS A 219 -13.83 -8.65 -15.34
C LYS A 219 -13.24 -8.18 -14.01
N CYS A 220 -12.58 -9.07 -13.30
CA CYS A 220 -12.03 -8.76 -11.99
C CYS A 220 -10.55 -9.12 -11.88
N ALA A 221 -9.79 -8.25 -11.21
CA ALA A 221 -8.41 -8.50 -10.83
C ALA A 221 -8.21 -8.21 -9.34
N ALA A 222 -7.49 -9.10 -8.65
CA ALA A 222 -7.04 -8.85 -7.29
C ALA A 222 -5.66 -8.20 -7.32
N PHE A 223 -5.55 -6.97 -6.84
CA PHE A 223 -4.30 -6.26 -6.65
C PHE A 223 -3.64 -6.75 -5.35
N ASN A 224 -2.32 -6.69 -5.25
CA ASN A 224 -1.56 -7.01 -4.05
C ASN A 224 -1.95 -8.37 -3.41
N GLN A 225 -2.02 -9.43 -4.25
CA GLN A 225 -2.49 -10.75 -3.82
C GLN A 225 -1.80 -11.22 -2.55
N PHE A 226 -2.59 -11.59 -1.53
CA PHE A 226 -2.09 -12.06 -0.26
C PHE A 226 -1.32 -13.38 -0.40
N ARG A 227 -0.02 -13.31 -0.15
CA ARG A 227 0.88 -14.47 -0.10
C ARG A 227 1.58 -14.46 1.26
N PRO A 228 1.22 -15.33 2.22
CA PRO A 228 1.59 -15.21 3.63
C PRO A 228 3.09 -15.02 3.94
N VAL A 229 3.98 -15.48 3.05
CA VAL A 229 5.43 -15.36 3.23
C VAL A 229 6.02 -14.17 2.46
N LEU A 230 5.42 -13.82 1.31
CA LEU A 230 5.96 -12.77 0.44
C LEU A 230 5.49 -11.35 0.82
N ASN A 231 4.27 -11.21 1.32
CA ASN A 231 3.70 -9.89 1.59
C ASN A 231 4.38 -9.17 2.77
N VAL A 232 4.93 -9.92 3.73
CA VAL A 232 5.77 -9.34 4.80
C VAL A 232 7.04 -8.70 4.22
N ILE A 233 7.51 -9.20 3.08
CA ILE A 233 8.74 -8.73 2.41
C ILE A 233 8.42 -7.61 1.40
N LEU A 234 7.19 -7.59 0.83
CA LEU A 234 6.79 -6.67 -0.23
C LEU A 234 6.22 -5.34 0.27
N ASN A 235 5.61 -5.32 1.46
CA ASN A 235 4.90 -4.16 1.99
C ASN A 235 5.76 -3.25 2.90
N ASN A 236 7.08 -3.41 2.90
CA ASN A 236 8.02 -2.56 3.63
C ASN A 236 8.85 -1.67 2.72
#